data_f0dcf256d0caa4a2101ac848e534c04f
#
_entry.id   f0dcf256d0caa4a2101ac848e534c04f
#
_cell.length_a   1.000
_cell.length_b   1.000
_cell.length_c   1.000
_cell.angle_alpha   90.00
_cell.angle_beta   90.00
_cell.angle_gamma   90.00
#
_symmetry.space_group_name_H-M   'P 1'
#
loop_
_entity.id
_entity.type
_entity.pdbx_description
1 polymer ?
#
loop_
_entity_poly.entity_id
_entity_poly.type
_entity_poly.pdbx_seq_one_letter_code
_entity_poly.pdbx_strand_id
1 'polypeptide(L)'
;MAKPVTPRLCTDCIAVDAKGRVLLIKRGHPPYVGHHALPGGFVDIGETVDDACRRELMEETGVKAGKLHLVGVYSDPKRDPRFHSAAVAYLTRVRAPKATAGDDAAAVEWIDDWRKVDLAFDHNIILRDAMHLLDKLSAE
;
A
#
# COMPACT_ATOMS: atom_id res chain seq x y z
N MET A 1 18.10 -1.63 -30.84
CA MET A 1 16.68 -1.81 -30.52
C MET A 1 16.31 -0.97 -29.32
N ALA A 2 15.28 -0.16 -29.44
CA ALA A 2 14.83 0.65 -28.32
C ALA A 2 14.21 -0.23 -27.21
N LYS A 3 14.44 0.14 -25.94
CA LYS A 3 13.78 -0.53 -24.82
C LYS A 3 12.27 -0.27 -24.90
N PRO A 4 11.43 -1.29 -24.60
CA PRO A 4 9.99 -1.07 -24.53
C PRO A 4 9.66 0.00 -23.49
N VAL A 5 8.72 0.88 -23.83
CA VAL A 5 8.17 1.84 -22.88
C VAL A 5 6.91 1.21 -22.29
N THR A 6 6.93 0.99 -21.00
CA THR A 6 5.84 0.32 -20.28
C THR A 6 5.45 1.11 -19.03
N PRO A 7 4.23 0.94 -18.53
CA PRO A 7 3.89 1.47 -17.21
C PRO A 7 4.83 0.87 -16.15
N ARG A 8 5.07 1.61 -15.08
CA ARG A 8 5.82 1.10 -13.94
C ARG A 8 4.93 0.20 -13.10
N LEU A 9 5.48 -0.93 -12.68
CA LEU A 9 4.77 -1.86 -11.82
C LEU A 9 5.10 -1.57 -10.35
N CYS A 10 4.08 -1.41 -9.53
CA CYS A 10 4.23 -1.19 -8.10
C CYS A 10 3.24 -2.05 -7.31
N THR A 11 3.40 -2.03 -6.00
CA THR A 11 2.52 -2.74 -5.08
C THR A 11 2.13 -1.81 -3.95
N ASP A 12 0.90 -1.97 -3.44
CA ASP A 12 0.40 -1.28 -2.27
C ASP A 12 -0.08 -2.31 -1.25
N CYS A 13 0.27 -2.11 0.01
CA CYS A 13 -0.01 -3.05 1.08
C CYS A 13 -1.04 -2.48 2.05
N ILE A 14 -2.13 -3.20 2.26
CA ILE A 14 -3.14 -2.87 3.26
C ILE A 14 -2.95 -3.81 4.44
N ALA A 15 -2.28 -3.34 5.49
CA ALA A 15 -2.08 -4.09 6.72
C ALA A 15 -3.15 -3.67 7.74
N VAL A 16 -3.90 -4.64 8.24
CA VAL A 16 -5.00 -4.42 9.18
C VAL A 16 -4.72 -5.20 10.45
N ASP A 17 -4.85 -4.56 11.60
CA ASP A 17 -4.68 -5.21 12.90
C ASP A 17 -5.99 -5.84 13.42
N ALA A 18 -5.92 -6.46 14.60
CA ALA A 18 -7.07 -7.13 15.21
C ALA A 18 -8.20 -6.16 15.60
N LYS A 19 -7.90 -4.87 15.71
CA LYS A 19 -8.88 -3.83 16.01
C LYS A 19 -9.48 -3.19 14.76
N GLY A 20 -9.10 -3.67 13.57
CA GLY A 20 -9.56 -3.10 12.31
C GLY A 20 -8.85 -1.82 11.89
N ARG A 21 -7.75 -1.46 12.55
CA ARG A 21 -6.96 -0.29 12.18
C ARG A 21 -6.09 -0.58 10.97
N VAL A 22 -5.91 0.42 10.13
CA VAL A 22 -5.09 0.32 8.92
C VAL A 22 -3.76 1.02 9.14
N LEU A 23 -2.67 0.39 8.70
CA LEU A 23 -1.34 0.97 8.77
C LEU A 23 -1.12 1.90 7.57
N LEU A 24 -0.90 3.17 7.85
CA LEU A 24 -0.63 4.18 6.84
C LEU A 24 0.69 4.86 7.12
N ILE A 25 1.36 5.29 6.06
CA ILE A 25 2.53 6.17 6.15
C ILE A 25 2.09 7.60 5.83
N LYS A 26 2.87 8.57 6.31
CA LYS A 26 2.72 9.96 5.92
C LYS A 26 3.84 10.30 4.93
N ARG A 27 3.45 10.83 3.78
CA ARG A 27 4.43 11.12 2.72
C ARG A 27 5.32 12.30 3.08
N GLY A 28 6.64 12.09 3.00
CA GLY A 28 7.64 13.13 3.23
C GLY A 28 8.19 13.75 1.95
N HIS A 29 7.80 13.24 0.78
CA HIS A 29 8.31 13.68 -0.53
C HIS A 29 7.17 13.93 -1.52
N PRO A 30 7.34 14.86 -2.49
CA PRO A 30 6.35 15.05 -3.56
C PRO A 30 6.18 13.78 -4.41
N PRO A 31 4.97 13.55 -4.98
CA PRO A 31 3.75 14.31 -4.82
C PRO A 31 3.04 14.00 -3.50
N TYR A 32 2.04 14.81 -3.17
CA TYR A 32 1.18 14.62 -1.99
C TYR A 32 1.92 14.67 -0.65
N VAL A 33 2.89 15.58 -0.48
CA VAL A 33 3.59 15.74 0.80
C VAL A 33 2.58 16.00 1.92
N GLY A 34 2.74 15.25 3.03
CA GLY A 34 1.87 15.38 4.19
C GLY A 34 0.58 14.56 4.12
N HIS A 35 0.23 14.02 2.94
CA HIS A 35 -0.90 13.11 2.82
C HIS A 35 -0.52 11.71 3.35
N HIS A 36 -1.52 11.00 3.84
CA HIS A 36 -1.35 9.60 4.18
C HIS A 36 -1.39 8.73 2.92
N ALA A 37 -0.70 7.61 2.97
CA ALA A 37 -0.62 6.68 1.86
C ALA A 37 -0.47 5.25 2.38
N LEU A 38 -0.85 4.29 1.54
CA LEU A 38 -0.54 2.89 1.80
C LEU A 38 0.97 2.67 1.68
N PRO A 39 1.57 1.84 2.54
CA PRO A 39 2.93 1.38 2.30
C PRO A 39 3.01 0.66 0.96
N GLY A 40 4.09 0.87 0.23
CA GLY A 40 4.27 0.24 -1.06
C GLY A 40 5.39 0.88 -1.84
N GLY A 41 5.64 0.37 -3.02
CA GLY A 41 6.69 0.87 -3.88
C GLY A 41 6.82 0.05 -5.15
N PHE A 42 7.90 0.29 -5.87
CA PHE A 42 8.14 -0.37 -7.14
C PHE A 42 8.59 -1.81 -6.96
N VAL A 43 8.14 -2.66 -7.88
CA VAL A 43 8.60 -4.04 -7.96
C VAL A 43 9.97 -4.04 -8.67
N ASP A 44 10.95 -4.69 -8.06
CA ASP A 44 12.28 -4.80 -8.64
C ASP A 44 12.31 -5.89 -9.72
N ILE A 45 13.20 -5.72 -10.69
CA ILE A 45 13.43 -6.76 -11.71
C ILE A 45 13.80 -8.08 -11.01
N GLY A 46 13.12 -9.15 -11.36
CA GLY A 46 13.36 -10.47 -10.79
C GLY A 46 12.57 -10.76 -9.52
N GLU A 47 11.80 -9.81 -9.04
CA GLU A 47 10.97 -9.91 -7.83
C GLU A 47 9.51 -10.15 -8.22
N THR A 48 8.80 -11.00 -7.48
CA THR A 48 7.35 -11.13 -7.65
C THR A 48 6.64 -9.97 -6.97
N VAL A 49 5.40 -9.68 -7.37
CA VAL A 49 4.64 -8.56 -6.77
C VAL A 49 4.32 -8.80 -5.30
N ASP A 50 4.08 -10.05 -4.89
CA ASP A 50 3.84 -10.40 -3.49
C ASP A 50 5.11 -10.28 -2.64
N ASP A 51 6.26 -10.68 -3.17
CA ASP A 51 7.55 -10.46 -2.48
C ASP A 51 7.86 -8.97 -2.34
N ALA A 52 7.57 -8.18 -3.38
CA ALA A 52 7.72 -6.72 -3.32
C ALA A 52 6.83 -6.11 -2.23
N CYS A 53 5.58 -6.57 -2.10
CA CYS A 53 4.67 -6.13 -1.06
C CYS A 53 5.25 -6.40 0.33
N ARG A 54 5.74 -7.61 0.58
CA ARG A 54 6.36 -7.99 1.86
C ARG A 54 7.60 -7.13 2.16
N ARG A 55 8.44 -6.95 1.17
CA ARG A 55 9.67 -6.16 1.30
C ARG A 55 9.37 -4.70 1.60
N GLU A 56 8.48 -4.08 0.81
CA GLU A 56 8.13 -2.67 0.99
C GLU A 56 7.47 -2.41 2.34
N LEU A 57 6.57 -3.30 2.78
CA LEU A 57 5.93 -3.18 4.08
C LEU A 57 6.97 -3.20 5.20
N MET A 58 7.93 -4.13 5.12
CA MET A 58 9.00 -4.24 6.10
C MET A 58 9.91 -3.02 6.07
N GLU A 59 10.35 -2.57 4.88
CA GLU A 59 11.26 -1.43 4.75
C GLU A 59 10.63 -0.13 5.25
N GLU A 60 9.36 0.10 4.94
CA GLU A 60 8.70 1.37 5.27
C GLU A 60 8.11 1.41 6.67
N THR A 61 7.73 0.28 7.24
CA THR A 61 6.97 0.25 8.50
C THR A 61 7.57 -0.66 9.57
N GLY A 62 8.49 -1.53 9.22
CA GLY A 62 9.01 -2.53 10.13
C GLY A 62 8.03 -3.68 10.43
N VAL A 63 6.90 -3.72 9.76
CA VAL A 63 5.85 -4.71 10.00
C VAL A 63 6.00 -5.89 9.04
N LYS A 64 5.97 -7.10 9.57
CA LYS A 64 6.00 -8.33 8.77
C LYS A 64 4.59 -8.68 8.30
N ALA A 65 4.42 -8.87 6.99
CA ALA A 65 3.16 -9.30 6.43
C ALA A 65 2.80 -10.73 6.88
N GLY A 66 1.52 -10.96 7.11
CA GLY A 66 0.95 -12.29 7.20
C GLY A 66 0.61 -12.83 5.82
N LYS A 67 -0.45 -13.65 5.73
CA LYS A 67 -0.95 -14.12 4.44
C LYS A 67 -1.42 -12.92 3.60
N LEU A 68 -1.02 -12.89 2.33
CA LEU A 68 -1.43 -11.86 1.39
C LEU A 68 -2.69 -12.30 0.64
N HIS A 69 -3.68 -11.41 0.60
CA HIS A 69 -4.92 -11.58 -0.17
C HIS A 69 -4.96 -10.52 -1.26
N LEU A 70 -5.10 -10.94 -2.50
CA LEU A 70 -5.15 -10.00 -3.62
C LEU A 70 -6.43 -9.16 -3.53
N VAL A 71 -6.26 -7.85 -3.50
CA VAL A 71 -7.38 -6.89 -3.56
C VAL A 71 -7.73 -6.58 -5.01
N GLY A 72 -6.74 -6.21 -5.81
CA GLY A 72 -6.93 -5.89 -7.21
C GLY A 72 -5.73 -5.24 -7.84
N VAL A 73 -5.91 -4.86 -9.11
CA VAL A 73 -4.92 -4.11 -9.88
C VAL A 73 -5.50 -2.74 -10.22
N TYR A 74 -4.72 -1.70 -10.00
CA TYR A 74 -5.12 -0.31 -10.19
C TYR A 74 -4.18 0.32 -11.21
N SER A 75 -4.69 0.58 -12.41
CA SER A 75 -3.84 0.92 -13.56
C SER A 75 -4.33 2.12 -14.36
N ASP A 76 -5.18 2.96 -13.80
CA ASP A 76 -5.60 4.18 -14.49
C ASP A 76 -4.36 5.02 -14.81
N PRO A 77 -4.17 5.45 -16.08
CA PRO A 77 -3.00 6.26 -16.45
C PRO A 77 -2.85 7.56 -15.67
N LYS A 78 -3.92 8.06 -15.07
CA LYS A 78 -3.94 9.31 -14.32
C LYS A 78 -3.80 9.13 -12.81
N ARG A 79 -3.70 7.88 -12.32
CA ARG A 79 -3.64 7.63 -10.88
C ARG A 79 -2.44 8.25 -10.17
N ASP A 80 -1.33 8.40 -10.89
CA ASP A 80 -0.12 9.06 -10.41
C ASP A 80 0.19 10.24 -11.35
N PRO A 81 0.35 11.46 -10.82
CA PRO A 81 0.61 12.63 -11.68
C PRO A 81 1.97 12.62 -12.38
N ARG A 82 2.91 11.79 -11.93
CA ARG A 82 4.28 11.77 -12.47
C ARG A 82 4.43 10.90 -13.71
N PHE A 83 3.73 9.75 -13.75
CA PHE A 83 3.87 8.75 -14.80
C PHE A 83 2.76 7.71 -14.69
N HIS A 84 2.63 6.88 -15.74
CA HIS A 84 1.69 5.76 -15.70
C HIS A 84 2.27 4.64 -14.82
N SER A 85 1.55 4.30 -13.76
CA SER A 85 1.88 3.16 -12.89
C SER A 85 0.71 2.19 -12.81
N ALA A 86 1.03 0.92 -12.61
CA ALA A 86 0.04 -0.12 -12.31
C ALA A 86 0.39 -0.71 -10.95
N ALA A 87 -0.53 -0.62 -10.01
CA ALA A 87 -0.34 -1.11 -8.65
C ALA A 87 -1.12 -2.41 -8.43
N VAL A 88 -0.43 -3.40 -7.89
CA VAL A 88 -1.06 -4.63 -7.38
C VAL A 88 -1.23 -4.45 -5.88
N ALA A 89 -2.45 -4.46 -5.39
CA ALA A 89 -2.75 -4.22 -3.98
C ALA A 89 -3.07 -5.53 -3.26
N TYR A 90 -2.49 -5.69 -2.08
CA TYR A 90 -2.68 -6.86 -1.22
C TYR A 90 -3.16 -6.45 0.16
N LEU A 91 -4.09 -7.22 0.69
CA LEU A 91 -4.57 -7.12 2.08
C LEU A 91 -3.85 -8.16 2.92
N THR A 92 -3.36 -7.77 4.10
CA THR A 92 -2.78 -8.69 5.06
C THR A 92 -3.28 -8.35 6.46
N ARG A 93 -3.63 -9.38 7.25
CA ARG A 93 -3.98 -9.21 8.66
C ARG A 93 -2.75 -9.46 9.50
N VAL A 94 -2.45 -8.54 10.41
CA VAL A 94 -1.28 -8.59 11.27
C VAL A 94 -1.68 -8.41 12.73
N ARG A 95 -0.80 -8.86 13.67
CA ARG A 95 -1.06 -8.75 15.12
C ARG A 95 -0.45 -7.48 15.69
N ALA A 96 -0.91 -6.32 15.24
CA ALA A 96 -0.54 -4.99 15.76
C ALA A 96 0.88 -4.88 16.32
N PRO A 97 1.92 -5.22 15.56
CA PRO A 97 3.28 -5.00 16.02
C PRO A 97 3.57 -3.50 16.03
N LYS A 98 4.60 -3.10 16.79
CA LYS A 98 5.10 -1.74 16.71
C LYS A 98 5.52 -1.45 15.27
N ALA A 99 5.03 -0.33 14.75
CA ALA A 99 5.42 0.16 13.44
C ALA A 99 6.40 1.31 13.61
N THR A 100 7.44 1.34 12.77
CA THR A 100 8.47 2.37 12.79
C THR A 100 8.69 2.86 11.38
N ALA A 101 8.67 4.19 11.19
CA ALA A 101 8.87 4.80 9.88
C ALA A 101 10.25 4.43 9.32
N GLY A 102 10.28 4.00 8.06
CA GLY A 102 11.50 3.85 7.29
C GLY A 102 11.99 5.21 6.78
N ASP A 103 13.09 5.20 6.02
CA ASP A 103 13.80 6.43 5.62
C ASP A 103 12.95 7.38 4.77
N ASP A 104 12.06 6.85 3.93
CA ASP A 104 11.28 7.64 2.98
C ASP A 104 9.93 8.13 3.53
N ALA A 105 9.54 7.68 4.72
CA ALA A 105 8.28 8.06 5.34
C ALA A 105 8.51 9.08 6.45
N ALA A 106 7.71 10.15 6.50
CA ALA A 106 7.75 11.12 7.58
C ALA A 106 7.18 10.57 8.89
N ALA A 107 6.21 9.63 8.79
CA ALA A 107 5.58 8.99 9.94
C ALA A 107 4.90 7.70 9.52
N VAL A 108 4.66 6.81 10.47
CA VAL A 108 3.86 5.58 10.32
C VAL A 108 2.82 5.57 11.43
N GLU A 109 1.58 5.31 11.08
CA GLU A 109 0.46 5.37 12.03
C GLU A 109 -0.55 4.25 11.79
N TRP A 110 -1.06 3.67 12.88
CA TRP A 110 -2.26 2.84 12.85
C TRP A 110 -3.48 3.77 12.90
N ILE A 111 -4.31 3.75 11.86
CA ILE A 111 -5.44 4.67 11.69
C ILE A 111 -6.76 3.93 11.93
N ASP A 112 -7.58 4.43 12.84
CA ASP A 112 -8.90 3.86 13.15
C ASP A 112 -9.88 4.06 12.00
N ASP A 113 -9.97 5.28 11.50
CA ASP A 113 -10.88 5.63 10.41
C ASP A 113 -10.11 6.32 9.27
N TRP A 114 -9.77 5.54 8.28
CA TRP A 114 -9.02 6.02 7.12
C TRP A 114 -9.79 7.05 6.28
N ARG A 115 -11.11 7.10 6.43
CA ARG A 115 -11.95 8.08 5.70
C ARG A 115 -11.76 9.50 6.21
N LYS A 116 -11.17 9.65 7.39
CA LYS A 116 -10.95 10.97 8.04
C LYS A 116 -9.59 11.57 7.71
N VAL A 117 -8.73 10.87 6.99
CA VAL A 117 -7.41 11.38 6.61
C VAL A 117 -7.36 11.64 5.11
N ASP A 118 -6.49 12.57 4.71
CA ASP A 118 -6.25 12.85 3.30
C ASP A 118 -5.31 11.80 2.71
N LEU A 119 -5.82 11.03 1.76
CA LEU A 119 -5.06 9.95 1.13
C LEU A 119 -4.49 10.41 -0.21
N ALA A 120 -3.25 9.97 -0.47
CA ALA A 120 -2.56 10.21 -1.74
C ALA A 120 -3.11 9.31 -2.84
N PHE A 121 -2.91 9.73 -4.09
CA PHE A 121 -3.23 8.93 -5.29
C PHE A 121 -4.69 8.45 -5.28
N ASP A 122 -4.90 7.19 -5.63
CA ASP A 122 -6.20 6.51 -5.59
C ASP A 122 -6.32 5.57 -4.37
N HIS A 123 -5.54 5.82 -3.32
CA HIS A 123 -5.49 4.94 -2.15
C HIS A 123 -6.83 4.85 -1.40
N ASN A 124 -7.68 5.88 -1.50
CA ASN A 124 -9.05 5.81 -0.97
C ASN A 124 -9.89 4.74 -1.67
N ILE A 125 -9.73 4.57 -2.97
CA ILE A 125 -10.42 3.54 -3.75
C ILE A 125 -9.89 2.15 -3.38
N ILE A 126 -8.59 2.02 -3.28
CA ILE A 126 -7.94 0.76 -2.89
C ILE A 126 -8.40 0.32 -1.50
N LEU A 127 -8.42 1.25 -0.54
CA LEU A 127 -8.87 0.97 0.83
C LEU A 127 -10.34 0.57 0.89
N ARG A 128 -11.20 1.24 0.13
CA ARG A 128 -12.61 0.85 0.04
C ARG A 128 -12.74 -0.61 -0.43
N ASP A 129 -12.03 -0.97 -1.47
CA ASP A 129 -12.07 -2.33 -2.02
C ASP A 129 -11.47 -3.35 -1.04
N ALA A 130 -10.39 -2.97 -0.35
CA ALA A 130 -9.75 -3.83 0.65
C ALA A 130 -10.69 -4.10 1.84
N MET A 131 -11.45 -3.10 2.28
CA MET A 131 -12.39 -3.28 3.39
C MET A 131 -13.55 -4.21 2.99
N HIS A 132 -14.03 -4.13 1.74
CA HIS A 132 -15.01 -5.08 1.23
C HIS A 132 -14.46 -6.51 1.22
N LEU A 133 -13.21 -6.69 0.82
CA LEU A 133 -12.56 -8.00 0.86
C LEU A 133 -12.41 -8.49 2.30
N LEU A 134 -12.00 -7.63 3.22
CA LEU A 134 -11.86 -7.96 4.63
C LEU A 134 -13.19 -8.45 5.23
N ASP A 135 -14.29 -7.79 4.90
CA ASP A 135 -15.63 -8.18 5.35
C ASP A 135 -16.00 -9.58 4.84
N LYS A 136 -15.68 -9.89 3.59
CA LYS A 136 -15.91 -11.23 3.02
C LYS A 136 -15.08 -12.29 3.72
N LEU A 137 -13.81 -12.01 3.99
CA LEU A 137 -12.92 -12.95 4.67
C LEU A 137 -13.38 -13.19 6.11
N SER A 138 -13.91 -12.19 6.79
CA SER A 138 -14.39 -12.28 8.17
C SER A 138 -15.72 -13.02 8.28
N ALA A 139 -16.50 -13.10 7.20
CA ALA A 139 -17.79 -13.80 7.15
C ALA A 139 -17.65 -15.32 6.91
N GLU A 140 -16.46 -15.80 6.53
CA GLU A 140 -16.18 -17.20 6.27
C GLU A 140 -15.94 -18.01 7.55
#